data_9d264b13d165b5fd8d839fc78ee35dd6
#
_entry.id   9d264b13d165b5fd8d839fc78ee35dd6
#
_cell.length_a   1.000
_cell.length_b   1.000
_cell.length_c   1.000
_cell.angle_alpha   90.00
_cell.angle_beta   90.00
_cell.angle_gamma   90.00
#
_symmetry.space_group_name_H-M   'P 1'
#
loop_
_entity.id
_entity.type
_entity.pdbx_description
1 polymer ?
#
loop_
_entity_poly.entity_id
_entity_poly.type
_entity_poly.pdbx_seq_one_letter_code
_entity_poly.pdbx_strand_id
1 'polypeptide(L)'
;MSAPKASSETSAMAGDARRRILAAARKNFATTGFEGASTRQIATDAGVAQSLLLYHFGSKDALWRAVIDQLFGDVNARMAVAARAARNGSAQDRLLAVIRAFIDLCAQDSDIHRIMTIEGRQPTDRLQWLVDHHLRDNHRAACALIREGQEIGCVRPGDPTLLYYSFIAIAGTAFSLAPEIELVSGNATAVDPAAIERLITTLLFVGA
;
A
#
# COMPACT_ATOMS: atom_id res chain seq x y z
N MET A 1 39.91 29.09 -9.09
CA MET A 1 39.35 27.78 -9.48
C MET A 1 38.13 27.54 -8.60
N SER A 2 36.95 27.85 -9.12
CA SER A 2 35.68 27.63 -8.42
C SER A 2 34.63 27.21 -9.43
N ALA A 3 34.32 25.93 -9.51
CA ALA A 3 33.03 25.42 -10.02
C ALA A 3 32.89 23.95 -9.62
N PRO A 4 32.03 23.62 -8.65
CA PRO A 4 30.98 22.64 -8.85
C PRO A 4 29.70 22.92 -8.06
N LYS A 5 29.26 24.18 -7.86
CA LYS A 5 27.98 24.43 -7.15
C LYS A 5 26.73 24.27 -8.02
N ALA A 6 26.79 24.62 -9.31
CA ALA A 6 25.62 24.60 -10.19
C ALA A 6 25.06 23.21 -10.49
N SER A 7 25.91 22.17 -10.56
CA SER A 7 25.46 20.80 -10.85
C SER A 7 24.72 20.13 -9.66
N SER A 8 25.11 20.45 -8.43
CA SER A 8 24.46 19.92 -7.23
C SER A 8 23.08 20.54 -6.98
N GLU A 9 22.92 21.83 -7.24
CA GLU A 9 21.66 22.55 -7.13
C GLU A 9 20.66 22.10 -8.19
N THR A 10 21.09 21.92 -9.43
CA THR A 10 20.24 21.40 -10.53
C THR A 10 19.78 19.95 -10.23
N SER A 11 20.65 19.11 -9.71
CA SER A 11 20.32 17.73 -9.32
C SER A 11 19.33 17.69 -8.13
N ALA A 12 19.50 18.58 -7.14
CA ALA A 12 18.59 18.69 -6.00
C ALA A 12 17.19 19.17 -6.43
N MET A 13 17.12 20.16 -7.32
CA MET A 13 15.86 20.66 -7.89
C MET A 13 15.13 19.62 -8.74
N ALA A 14 15.87 18.84 -9.54
CA ALA A 14 15.31 17.74 -10.33
C ALA A 14 14.76 16.63 -9.43
N GLY A 15 15.46 16.27 -8.35
CA GLY A 15 15.02 15.31 -7.35
C GLY A 15 13.76 15.77 -6.61
N ASP A 16 13.64 17.08 -6.33
CA ASP A 16 12.46 17.67 -5.71
C ASP A 16 11.25 17.63 -6.64
N ALA A 17 11.41 18.02 -7.89
CA ALA A 17 10.36 17.96 -8.91
C ALA A 17 9.84 16.52 -9.07
N ARG A 18 10.74 15.53 -9.15
CA ARG A 18 10.37 14.12 -9.26
C ARG A 18 9.54 13.64 -8.05
N ARG A 19 9.91 14.03 -6.83
CA ARG A 19 9.13 13.69 -5.62
C ARG A 19 7.73 14.30 -5.64
N ARG A 20 7.60 15.59 -6.01
CA ARG A 20 6.29 16.28 -6.11
C ARG A 20 5.40 15.63 -7.16
N ILE A 21 5.96 15.26 -8.31
CA ILE A 21 5.21 14.55 -9.37
C ILE A 21 4.69 13.20 -8.86
N LEU A 22 5.52 12.40 -8.19
CA LEU A 22 5.11 11.10 -7.64
C LEU A 22 4.01 11.25 -6.59
N ALA A 23 4.12 12.25 -5.70
CA ALA A 23 3.10 12.50 -4.67
C ALA A 23 1.76 12.93 -5.30
N ALA A 24 1.77 13.82 -6.30
CA ALA A 24 0.57 14.23 -7.01
C ALA A 24 -0.03 13.08 -7.84
N ALA A 25 0.80 12.31 -8.54
CA ALA A 25 0.37 11.15 -9.32
C ALA A 25 -0.31 10.09 -8.45
N ARG A 26 0.25 9.79 -7.28
CA ARG A 26 -0.32 8.87 -6.32
C ARG A 26 -1.74 9.27 -5.92
N LYS A 27 -1.97 10.53 -5.53
CA LYS A 27 -3.30 11.04 -5.17
C LYS A 27 -4.28 10.96 -6.34
N ASN A 28 -3.85 11.34 -7.54
CA ASN A 28 -4.68 11.24 -8.74
C ASN A 28 -5.08 9.79 -9.02
N PHE A 29 -4.12 8.85 -9.00
CA PHE A 29 -4.41 7.43 -9.23
C PHE A 29 -5.30 6.82 -8.13
N ALA A 30 -5.15 7.23 -6.87
CA ALA A 30 -6.00 6.79 -5.78
C ALA A 30 -7.44 7.31 -5.87
N THR A 31 -7.64 8.46 -6.53
CA THR A 31 -8.95 9.10 -6.65
C THR A 31 -9.70 8.69 -7.90
N THR A 32 -9.03 8.69 -9.06
CA THR A 32 -9.67 8.52 -10.38
C THR A 32 -9.23 7.24 -11.11
N GLY A 33 -8.32 6.46 -10.53
CA GLY A 33 -7.72 5.32 -11.19
C GLY A 33 -6.78 5.73 -12.33
N PHE A 34 -6.19 4.74 -12.97
CA PHE A 34 -5.28 4.99 -14.10
C PHE A 34 -5.99 5.68 -15.25
N GLU A 35 -7.17 5.21 -15.66
CA GLU A 35 -7.86 5.74 -16.84
C GLU A 35 -8.31 7.20 -16.65
N GLY A 36 -8.83 7.54 -15.47
CA GLY A 36 -9.31 8.88 -15.16
C GLY A 36 -8.19 9.92 -14.91
N ALA A 37 -7.00 9.48 -14.55
CA ALA A 37 -5.88 10.37 -14.30
C ALA A 37 -5.28 10.91 -15.60
N SER A 38 -4.90 12.21 -15.61
CA SER A 38 -4.19 12.82 -16.74
C SER A 38 -2.83 13.39 -16.31
N THR A 39 -1.83 13.22 -17.17
CA THR A 39 -0.48 13.79 -16.92
C THR A 39 -0.50 15.32 -16.81
N ARG A 40 -1.44 15.98 -17.47
CA ARG A 40 -1.62 17.43 -17.38
C ARG A 40 -2.09 17.83 -15.99
N GLN A 41 -3.13 17.17 -15.46
CA GLN A 41 -3.64 17.44 -14.12
C GLN A 41 -2.60 17.13 -13.05
N ILE A 42 -1.92 15.97 -13.18
CA ILE A 42 -0.84 15.58 -12.26
C ILE A 42 0.28 16.63 -12.24
N ALA A 43 0.69 17.14 -13.40
CA ALA A 43 1.71 18.19 -13.50
C ALA A 43 1.25 19.50 -12.84
N THR A 44 -0.02 19.89 -13.02
CA THR A 44 -0.63 21.05 -12.35
C THR A 44 -0.60 20.88 -10.84
N ASP A 45 -1.04 19.72 -10.33
CA ASP A 45 -1.09 19.42 -8.89
C ASP A 45 0.32 19.35 -8.27
N ALA A 46 1.32 18.93 -9.06
CA ALA A 46 2.73 18.90 -8.66
C ALA A 46 3.40 20.29 -8.74
N GLY A 47 2.74 21.30 -9.32
CA GLY A 47 3.33 22.63 -9.55
C GLY A 47 4.51 22.61 -10.53
N VAL A 48 4.40 21.80 -11.61
CA VAL A 48 5.43 21.67 -12.64
C VAL A 48 4.82 21.76 -14.04
N ALA A 49 5.66 22.07 -15.04
CA ALA A 49 5.23 21.97 -16.44
C ALA A 49 5.04 20.49 -16.83
N GLN A 50 4.02 20.19 -17.66
CA GLN A 50 3.78 18.84 -18.16
C GLN A 50 5.00 18.25 -18.91
N SER A 51 5.74 19.11 -19.63
CA SER A 51 6.98 18.69 -20.29
C SER A 51 8.04 18.17 -19.32
N LEU A 52 8.13 18.75 -18.12
CA LEU A 52 9.05 18.29 -17.07
C LEU A 52 8.60 16.92 -16.50
N LEU A 53 7.29 16.72 -16.32
CA LEU A 53 6.76 15.41 -15.94
C LEU A 53 7.12 14.35 -16.98
N LEU A 54 6.87 14.64 -18.27
CA LEU A 54 7.19 13.72 -19.37
C LEU A 54 8.69 13.50 -19.52
N TYR A 55 9.51 14.50 -19.24
CA TYR A 55 10.97 14.36 -19.20
C TYR A 55 11.40 13.34 -18.12
N HIS A 56 10.80 13.38 -16.92
CA HIS A 56 11.15 12.47 -15.83
C HIS A 56 10.64 11.03 -16.02
N PHE A 57 9.45 10.86 -16.60
CA PHE A 57 8.76 9.57 -16.60
C PHE A 57 8.44 9.02 -17.99
N GLY A 58 8.48 9.84 -19.03
CA GLY A 58 8.22 9.46 -20.41
C GLY A 58 6.73 9.25 -20.72
N SER A 59 6.00 8.48 -19.91
CA SER A 59 4.59 8.14 -20.15
C SER A 59 3.78 8.08 -18.86
N LYS A 60 2.44 8.07 -18.98
CA LYS A 60 1.52 7.84 -17.85
C LYS A 60 1.70 6.45 -17.25
N ASP A 61 1.95 5.43 -18.08
CA ASP A 61 2.20 4.07 -17.61
C ASP A 61 3.50 3.97 -16.80
N ALA A 62 4.59 4.55 -17.29
CA ALA A 62 5.85 4.56 -16.55
C ALA A 62 5.75 5.36 -15.24
N LEU A 63 4.99 6.47 -15.22
CA LEU A 63 4.70 7.21 -14.00
C LEU A 63 3.88 6.36 -13.01
N TRP A 64 2.87 5.64 -13.50
CA TRP A 64 2.06 4.75 -12.66
C TRP A 64 2.93 3.65 -12.04
N ARG A 65 3.75 2.98 -12.84
CA ARG A 65 4.69 1.96 -12.34
C ARG A 65 5.63 2.52 -11.28
N ALA A 66 6.18 3.72 -11.49
CA ALA A 66 7.04 4.37 -10.50
C ALA A 66 6.31 4.69 -9.18
N VAL A 67 5.02 5.05 -9.24
CA VAL A 67 4.18 5.22 -8.03
C VAL A 67 3.99 3.87 -7.32
N ILE A 68 3.67 2.81 -8.06
CA ILE A 68 3.50 1.47 -7.50
C ILE A 68 4.80 0.94 -6.87
N ASP A 69 5.93 1.09 -7.56
CA ASP A 69 7.25 0.69 -7.05
C ASP A 69 7.55 1.37 -5.71
N GLN A 70 7.26 2.68 -5.61
CA GLN A 70 7.45 3.41 -4.36
C GLN A 70 6.52 2.91 -3.25
N LEU A 71 5.22 2.74 -3.53
CA LEU A 71 4.23 2.26 -2.56
C LEU A 71 4.61 0.87 -2.02
N PHE A 72 4.94 -0.06 -2.90
CA PHE A 72 5.33 -1.41 -2.49
C PHE A 72 6.72 -1.46 -1.85
N GLY A 73 7.62 -0.57 -2.22
CA GLY A 73 8.88 -0.36 -1.51
C GLY A 73 8.65 -0.02 -0.03
N ASP A 74 7.75 0.92 0.24
CA ASP A 74 7.38 1.32 1.61
C ASP A 74 6.67 0.18 2.37
N VAL A 75 5.73 -0.51 1.72
CA VAL A 75 5.06 -1.70 2.30
C VAL A 75 6.08 -2.76 2.68
N ASN A 76 6.92 -3.17 1.73
CA ASN A 76 7.88 -4.24 1.93
C ASN A 76 8.89 -3.91 3.02
N ALA A 77 9.34 -2.64 3.10
CA ALA A 77 10.24 -2.19 4.15
C ALA A 77 9.58 -2.31 5.53
N ARG A 78 8.32 -1.88 5.70
CA ARG A 78 7.57 -1.99 6.95
C ARG A 78 7.32 -3.44 7.34
N MET A 79 6.87 -4.28 6.41
CA MET A 79 6.64 -5.71 6.65
C MET A 79 7.96 -6.43 7.05
N ALA A 80 9.07 -6.12 6.41
CA ALA A 80 10.37 -6.68 6.74
C ALA A 80 10.85 -6.27 8.14
N VAL A 81 10.59 -5.02 8.57
CA VAL A 81 10.90 -4.56 9.93
C VAL A 81 10.06 -5.33 10.95
N ALA A 82 8.72 -5.45 10.73
CA ALA A 82 7.82 -6.18 11.61
C ALA A 82 8.19 -7.65 11.73
N ALA A 83 8.44 -8.32 10.59
CA ALA A 83 8.84 -9.73 10.56
C ALA A 83 10.17 -9.96 11.29
N ARG A 84 11.13 -9.05 11.14
CA ARG A 84 12.43 -9.14 11.82
C ARG A 84 12.31 -8.94 13.33
N ALA A 85 11.48 -7.99 13.77
CA ALA A 85 11.23 -7.75 15.20
C ALA A 85 10.60 -8.97 15.88
N ALA A 86 9.69 -9.67 15.19
CA ALA A 86 8.97 -10.83 15.71
C ALA A 86 9.64 -12.19 15.40
N ARG A 87 10.83 -12.21 14.80
CA ARG A 87 11.46 -13.46 14.29
C ARG A 87 11.65 -14.58 15.31
N ASN A 88 11.83 -14.23 16.59
CA ASN A 88 12.03 -15.18 17.68
C ASN A 88 10.73 -15.49 18.42
N GLY A 89 9.61 -14.92 18.01
CA GLY A 89 8.30 -15.15 18.57
C GLY A 89 7.64 -16.43 18.01
N SER A 90 6.48 -16.78 18.58
CA SER A 90 5.63 -17.84 18.05
C SER A 90 5.13 -17.51 16.64
N ALA A 91 4.55 -18.47 15.93
CA ALA A 91 3.91 -18.23 14.64
C ALA A 91 2.79 -17.18 14.76
N GLN A 92 2.05 -17.20 15.87
CA GLN A 92 1.03 -16.20 16.18
C GLN A 92 1.63 -14.79 16.32
N ASP A 93 2.75 -14.63 17.05
CA ASP A 93 3.41 -13.34 17.23
C ASP A 93 3.91 -12.78 15.90
N ARG A 94 4.49 -13.63 15.05
CA ARG A 94 4.96 -13.23 13.72
C ARG A 94 3.83 -12.77 12.82
N LEU A 95 2.71 -13.50 12.80
CA LEU A 95 1.54 -13.13 11.99
C LEU A 95 0.90 -11.84 12.52
N LEU A 96 0.73 -11.71 13.84
CA LEU A 96 0.21 -10.48 14.46
C LEU A 96 1.10 -9.26 14.18
N ALA A 97 2.41 -9.41 14.20
CA ALA A 97 3.32 -8.30 13.89
C ALA A 97 3.13 -7.78 12.45
N VAL A 98 2.95 -8.67 11.48
CA VAL A 98 2.68 -8.31 10.08
C VAL A 98 1.29 -7.67 9.95
N ILE A 99 0.28 -8.21 10.62
CA ILE A 99 -1.09 -7.66 10.62
C ILE A 99 -1.08 -6.23 11.19
N ARG A 100 -0.45 -6.00 12.33
CA ARG A 100 -0.31 -4.67 12.95
C ARG A 100 0.37 -3.68 12.01
N ALA A 101 1.52 -4.07 11.45
CA ALA A 101 2.24 -3.21 10.51
C ALA A 101 1.42 -2.83 9.28
N PHE A 102 0.55 -3.73 8.80
CA PHE A 102 -0.35 -3.45 7.68
C PHE A 102 -1.52 -2.54 8.10
N ILE A 103 -2.10 -2.74 9.29
CA ILE A 103 -3.14 -1.86 9.85
C ILE A 103 -2.58 -0.44 10.00
N ASP A 104 -1.39 -0.29 10.59
CA ASP A 104 -0.73 1.00 10.76
C ASP A 104 -0.44 1.69 9.42
N LEU A 105 -0.04 0.91 8.41
CA LEU A 105 0.13 1.41 7.05
C LEU A 105 -1.18 1.98 6.50
N CYS A 106 -2.28 1.22 6.59
CA CYS A 106 -3.59 1.64 6.08
C CYS A 106 -4.16 2.84 6.85
N ALA A 107 -3.90 2.92 8.16
CA ALA A 107 -4.32 4.05 9.00
C ALA A 107 -3.59 5.35 8.64
N GLN A 108 -2.29 5.26 8.31
CA GLN A 108 -1.49 6.41 7.88
C GLN A 108 -1.78 6.83 6.45
N ASP A 109 -2.10 5.87 5.59
CA ASP A 109 -2.22 6.07 4.16
C ASP A 109 -3.08 5.00 3.48
N SER A 110 -4.30 5.38 3.16
CA SER A 110 -5.25 4.49 2.47
C SER A 110 -5.11 4.48 0.93
N ASP A 111 -4.21 5.28 0.35
CA ASP A 111 -4.11 5.39 -1.12
C ASP A 111 -3.74 4.07 -1.78
N ILE A 112 -2.87 3.27 -1.14
CA ILE A 112 -2.49 1.97 -1.67
C ILE A 112 -3.72 1.04 -1.82
N HIS A 113 -4.57 0.99 -0.79
CA HIS A 113 -5.77 0.16 -0.83
C HIS A 113 -6.74 0.64 -1.92
N ARG A 114 -6.92 1.97 -2.07
CA ARG A 114 -7.77 2.56 -3.11
C ARG A 114 -7.26 2.21 -4.51
N ILE A 115 -5.96 2.41 -4.77
CA ILE A 115 -5.35 2.06 -6.07
C ILE A 115 -5.53 0.57 -6.36
N MET A 116 -5.22 -0.30 -5.39
CA MET A 116 -5.33 -1.77 -5.54
C MET A 116 -6.77 -2.21 -5.79
N THR A 117 -7.75 -1.61 -5.11
CA THR A 117 -9.17 -1.92 -5.29
C THR A 117 -9.67 -1.52 -6.68
N ILE A 118 -9.18 -0.40 -7.24
CA ILE A 118 -9.53 0.03 -8.59
C ILE A 118 -8.89 -0.89 -9.63
N GLU A 119 -7.57 -1.12 -9.53
CA GLU A 119 -6.81 -1.89 -10.52
C GLU A 119 -7.17 -3.38 -10.52
N GLY A 120 -7.46 -3.95 -9.35
CA GLY A 120 -7.78 -5.37 -9.20
C GLY A 120 -9.13 -5.82 -9.79
N ARG A 121 -9.95 -4.88 -10.30
CA ARG A 121 -11.29 -5.19 -10.83
C ARG A 121 -11.28 -5.79 -12.24
N GLN A 122 -10.22 -5.59 -12.99
CA GLN A 122 -10.16 -6.02 -14.39
C GLN A 122 -8.79 -6.63 -14.71
N PRO A 123 -8.75 -7.70 -15.50
CA PRO A 123 -7.51 -8.36 -15.90
C PRO A 123 -6.80 -7.55 -16.99
N THR A 124 -6.07 -6.52 -16.58
CA THR A 124 -5.27 -5.66 -17.49
C THR A 124 -3.80 -6.08 -17.47
N ASP A 125 -3.02 -5.65 -18.48
CA ASP A 125 -1.57 -5.84 -18.50
C ASP A 125 -0.89 -5.16 -17.30
N ARG A 126 -1.45 -4.05 -16.81
CA ARG A 126 -0.98 -3.38 -15.58
C ARG A 126 -1.19 -4.25 -14.35
N LEU A 127 -2.37 -4.88 -14.22
CA LEU A 127 -2.63 -5.81 -13.12
C LEU A 127 -1.70 -7.02 -13.20
N GLN A 128 -1.47 -7.57 -14.39
CA GLN A 128 -0.53 -8.68 -14.58
C GLN A 128 0.88 -8.27 -14.14
N TRP A 129 1.36 -7.11 -14.58
CA TRP A 129 2.65 -6.56 -14.16
C TRP A 129 2.73 -6.38 -12.64
N LEU A 130 1.69 -5.81 -12.03
CA LEU A 130 1.60 -5.60 -10.59
C LEU A 130 1.68 -6.92 -9.80
N VAL A 131 0.94 -7.93 -10.26
CA VAL A 131 0.96 -9.28 -9.66
C VAL A 131 2.36 -9.87 -9.72
N ASP A 132 3.01 -9.81 -10.88
CA ASP A 132 4.30 -10.44 -11.10
C ASP A 132 5.46 -9.75 -10.36
N HIS A 133 5.39 -8.42 -10.18
CA HIS A 133 6.48 -7.65 -9.57
C HIS A 133 6.29 -7.40 -8.06
N HIS A 134 5.06 -7.37 -7.55
CA HIS A 134 4.80 -6.94 -6.18
C HIS A 134 3.89 -7.86 -5.37
N LEU A 135 2.84 -8.44 -5.97
CA LEU A 135 1.83 -9.15 -5.17
C LEU A 135 2.16 -10.61 -4.93
N ARG A 136 2.72 -11.31 -5.92
CA ARG A 136 2.92 -12.77 -5.88
C ARG A 136 3.76 -13.23 -4.69
N ASP A 137 4.88 -12.57 -4.45
CA ASP A 137 5.79 -12.95 -3.38
C ASP A 137 5.26 -12.54 -2.01
N ASN A 138 4.63 -11.37 -1.90
CA ASN A 138 3.97 -10.93 -0.67
C ASN A 138 2.82 -11.87 -0.27
N HIS A 139 1.97 -12.25 -1.23
CA HIS A 139 0.90 -13.24 -1.01
C HIS A 139 1.47 -14.59 -0.58
N ARG A 140 2.51 -15.09 -1.26
CA ARG A 140 3.16 -16.36 -0.93
C ARG A 140 3.70 -16.36 0.50
N ALA A 141 4.39 -15.30 0.91
CA ALA A 141 4.96 -15.15 2.24
C ALA A 141 3.86 -15.09 3.32
N ALA A 142 2.80 -14.33 3.10
CA ALA A 142 1.68 -14.22 4.02
C ALA A 142 0.93 -15.56 4.16
N CYS A 143 0.65 -16.24 3.04
CA CYS A 143 0.02 -17.56 3.07
C CYS A 143 0.89 -18.64 3.76
N ALA A 144 2.20 -18.53 3.70
CA ALA A 144 3.10 -19.44 4.44
C ALA A 144 2.95 -19.25 5.95
N LEU A 145 2.90 -18.00 6.44
CA LEU A 145 2.65 -17.72 7.87
C LEU A 145 1.27 -18.19 8.32
N ILE A 146 0.24 -18.02 7.49
CA ILE A 146 -1.12 -18.48 7.79
C ILE A 146 -1.13 -20.01 7.93
N ARG A 147 -0.52 -20.76 6.98
CA ARG A 147 -0.43 -22.23 7.05
C ARG A 147 0.32 -22.70 8.30
N GLU A 148 1.46 -22.08 8.61
CA GLU A 148 2.20 -22.40 9.84
C GLU A 148 1.31 -22.23 11.07
N GLY A 149 0.54 -21.13 11.15
CA GLY A 149 -0.42 -20.89 12.22
C GLY A 149 -1.56 -21.92 12.27
N GLN A 150 -2.00 -22.42 11.12
CA GLN A 150 -3.01 -23.49 11.03
C GLN A 150 -2.46 -24.84 11.49
N GLU A 151 -1.23 -25.18 11.11
CA GLU A 151 -0.58 -26.44 11.52
C GLU A 151 -0.39 -26.54 13.03
N ILE A 152 -0.10 -25.44 13.71
CA ILE A 152 0.01 -25.40 15.17
C ILE A 152 -1.32 -25.10 15.88
N GLY A 153 -2.41 -24.91 15.13
CA GLY A 153 -3.78 -24.73 15.66
C GLY A 153 -4.07 -23.34 16.20
N CYS A 154 -3.23 -22.33 15.99
CA CYS A 154 -3.51 -20.96 16.44
C CYS A 154 -4.29 -20.12 15.43
N VAL A 155 -4.29 -20.48 14.15
CA VAL A 155 -5.09 -19.85 13.09
C VAL A 155 -6.26 -20.75 12.70
N ARG A 156 -7.41 -20.14 12.48
CA ARG A 156 -8.63 -20.87 12.07
C ARG A 156 -8.42 -21.65 10.77
N PRO A 157 -9.04 -22.82 10.60
CA PRO A 157 -9.02 -23.57 9.35
C PRO A 157 -9.70 -22.76 8.23
N GLY A 158 -9.21 -22.92 7.00
CA GLY A 158 -9.74 -22.26 5.82
C GLY A 158 -8.66 -22.13 4.73
N ASP A 159 -9.06 -21.67 3.55
CA ASP A 159 -8.12 -21.39 2.48
C ASP A 159 -7.21 -20.20 2.85
N PRO A 160 -5.87 -20.37 2.86
CA PRO A 160 -4.96 -19.30 3.26
C PRO A 160 -5.06 -18.04 2.38
N THR A 161 -5.41 -18.17 1.09
CA THR A 161 -5.61 -17.05 0.19
C THR A 161 -6.85 -16.25 0.59
N LEU A 162 -7.95 -16.93 0.91
CA LEU A 162 -9.17 -16.25 1.36
C LEU A 162 -8.97 -15.57 2.72
N LEU A 163 -8.26 -16.20 3.65
CA LEU A 163 -7.91 -15.57 4.94
C LEU A 163 -7.02 -14.35 4.75
N TYR A 164 -6.03 -14.42 3.85
CA TYR A 164 -5.19 -13.28 3.48
C TYR A 164 -6.01 -12.11 2.93
N TYR A 165 -6.88 -12.35 1.94
CA TYR A 165 -7.71 -11.29 1.38
C TYR A 165 -8.78 -10.78 2.34
N SER A 166 -9.28 -11.61 3.26
CA SER A 166 -10.22 -11.18 4.30
C SER A 166 -9.58 -10.15 5.22
N PHE A 167 -8.37 -10.40 5.68
CA PHE A 167 -7.63 -9.44 6.53
C PHE A 167 -7.31 -8.14 5.78
N ILE A 168 -6.86 -8.21 4.52
CA ILE A 168 -6.60 -7.03 3.69
C ILE A 168 -7.89 -6.22 3.49
N ALA A 169 -9.01 -6.88 3.22
CA ALA A 169 -10.30 -6.23 3.04
C ALA A 169 -10.74 -5.51 4.32
N ILE A 170 -10.68 -6.17 5.48
CA ILE A 170 -11.07 -5.56 6.75
C ILE A 170 -10.22 -4.32 7.05
N ALA A 171 -8.90 -4.46 7.03
CA ALA A 171 -7.99 -3.35 7.34
C ALA A 171 -8.09 -2.23 6.30
N GLY A 172 -7.95 -2.57 5.02
CA GLY A 172 -7.89 -1.56 3.95
C GLY A 172 -9.21 -0.83 3.74
N THR A 173 -10.35 -1.55 3.75
CA THR A 173 -11.66 -0.96 3.53
C THR A 173 -12.07 -0.04 4.68
N ALA A 174 -11.81 -0.42 5.93
CA ALA A 174 -12.15 0.40 7.08
C ALA A 174 -11.54 1.81 6.96
N PHE A 175 -10.25 1.92 6.65
CA PHE A 175 -9.59 3.22 6.53
C PHE A 175 -9.91 3.94 5.21
N SER A 176 -10.14 3.23 4.12
CA SER A 176 -10.48 3.87 2.84
C SER A 176 -11.92 4.41 2.81
N LEU A 177 -12.84 3.84 3.60
CA LEU A 177 -14.22 4.27 3.77
C LEU A 177 -14.46 5.00 5.11
N ALA A 178 -13.41 5.41 5.82
CA ALA A 178 -13.56 6.09 7.11
C ALA A 178 -14.60 7.24 7.09
N PRO A 179 -14.62 8.15 6.09
CA PRO A 179 -15.62 9.21 6.03
C PRO A 179 -17.07 8.69 5.93
N GLU A 180 -17.31 7.61 5.18
CA GLU A 180 -18.62 6.98 5.09
C GLU A 180 -19.02 6.36 6.42
N ILE A 181 -18.10 5.60 7.05
CA ILE A 181 -18.34 4.94 8.33
C ILE A 181 -18.66 5.97 9.43
N GLU A 182 -17.94 7.08 9.47
CA GLU A 182 -18.19 8.19 10.40
C GLU A 182 -19.58 8.79 10.21
N LEU A 183 -19.96 9.06 8.96
CA LEU A 183 -21.29 9.62 8.64
C LEU A 183 -22.44 8.66 9.00
N VAL A 184 -22.29 7.37 8.69
CA VAL A 184 -23.33 6.36 8.95
C VAL A 184 -23.44 6.04 10.44
N SER A 185 -22.31 5.92 11.15
CA SER A 185 -22.30 5.58 12.58
C SER A 185 -22.55 6.78 13.51
N GLY A 186 -22.38 8.00 13.02
CA GLY A 186 -22.36 9.21 13.85
C GLY A 186 -21.16 9.29 14.82
N ASN A 187 -20.13 8.49 14.60
CA ASN A 187 -18.96 8.38 15.48
C ASN A 187 -17.66 8.66 14.71
N ALA A 188 -17.05 9.81 14.99
CA ALA A 188 -15.78 10.22 14.38
C ALA A 188 -14.58 9.34 14.76
N THR A 189 -14.71 8.45 15.75
CA THR A 189 -13.67 7.49 16.16
C THR A 189 -14.04 6.05 15.79
N ALA A 190 -15.00 5.84 14.87
CA ALA A 190 -15.45 4.51 14.49
C ALA A 190 -14.35 3.65 13.88
N VAL A 191 -13.35 4.28 13.23
CA VAL A 191 -12.22 3.59 12.60
C VAL A 191 -10.96 3.79 13.45
N ASP A 192 -10.83 2.94 14.48
CA ASP A 192 -9.67 2.88 15.38
C ASP A 192 -8.77 1.68 15.02
N PRO A 193 -7.45 1.89 14.79
CA PRO A 193 -6.51 0.80 14.49
C PRO A 193 -6.56 -0.36 15.48
N ALA A 194 -6.68 -0.07 16.78
CA ALA A 194 -6.76 -1.10 17.80
C ALA A 194 -8.09 -1.89 17.75
N ALA A 195 -9.19 -1.26 17.38
CA ALA A 195 -10.46 -1.95 17.17
C ALA A 195 -10.40 -2.86 15.92
N ILE A 196 -9.78 -2.40 14.84
CA ILE A 196 -9.55 -3.21 13.64
C ILE A 196 -8.64 -4.40 13.95
N GLU A 197 -7.56 -4.20 14.71
CA GLU A 197 -6.68 -5.29 15.15
C GLU A 197 -7.46 -6.35 15.96
N ARG A 198 -8.25 -5.93 16.95
CA ARG A 198 -9.08 -6.86 17.74
C ARG A 198 -10.05 -7.65 16.87
N LEU A 199 -10.71 -6.99 15.92
CA LEU A 199 -11.63 -7.65 14.99
C LEU A 199 -10.92 -8.71 14.15
N ILE A 200 -9.79 -8.35 13.54
CA ILE A 200 -9.00 -9.28 12.72
C ILE A 200 -8.50 -10.43 13.58
N THR A 201 -8.01 -10.16 14.78
CA THR A 201 -7.53 -11.19 15.72
C THR A 201 -8.65 -12.18 16.06
N THR A 202 -9.83 -11.69 16.40
CA THR A 202 -10.99 -12.55 16.72
C THR A 202 -11.42 -13.41 15.53
N LEU A 203 -11.33 -12.88 14.30
CA LEU A 203 -11.73 -13.59 13.09
C LEU A 203 -10.70 -14.60 12.61
N LEU A 204 -9.41 -14.34 12.78
CA LEU A 204 -8.35 -15.18 12.25
C LEU A 204 -7.83 -16.22 13.25
N PHE A 205 -7.77 -15.89 14.56
CA PHE A 205 -7.13 -16.75 15.54
C PHE A 205 -8.15 -17.60 16.33
N VAL A 206 -7.68 -18.75 16.82
CA VAL A 206 -8.45 -19.65 17.68
C VAL A 206 -8.24 -19.24 19.12
N GLY A 207 -9.32 -19.01 19.87
CA GLY A 207 -9.27 -18.67 21.30
C GLY A 207 -8.85 -17.23 21.61
N ALA A 208 -8.95 -16.33 20.61
CA ALA A 208 -8.73 -14.89 20.78
C ALA A 208 -10.00 -14.17 21.27
#